data_1151000fe54d2c5790c7c43797a0d991
#
_entry.id   1151000fe54d2c5790c7c43797a0d991
#
_cell.length_a   1.000
_cell.length_b   1.000
_cell.length_c   1.000
_cell.angle_alpha   90.00
_cell.angle_beta   90.00
_cell.angle_gamma   90.00
#
_symmetry.space_group_name_H-M   'P 1'
#
loop_
_entity.id
_entity.type
_entity.pdbx_description
1 polymer ?
#
loop_
_entity_poly.entity_id
_entity_poly.type
_entity_poly.pdbx_seq_one_letter_code
_entity_poly.pdbx_strand_id
1 'polypeptide(L)'
;MSNSSERLIRFLKILEKIYDQLSEEEAPVKMMRKIKGKDPYRALITTMLSPRVKDEITYRVADEIFKRAPTPEKLAKMEIEEIERILKPLGLYKQKAKNIKLAAEKIVNEYKGRVPDTLEELLKFRGVGRKIANIVLSIMGKPAIAVDTHVYRIIKDRWKLLENAKGPIDVERFLMENLPQETWGKVNLLLVAFGQAICKPQKPRCEICPLTDECPYYSSKGKGVRKGK
;
A
#
# COMPACT_ATOMS: atom_id res chain seq x y z
N MET A 1 14.71 -23.68 -6.22
CA MET A 1 14.02 -22.39 -6.47
C MET A 1 13.93 -22.16 -7.97
N SER A 2 12.82 -21.62 -8.49
CA SER A 2 12.73 -21.28 -9.91
C SER A 2 13.60 -20.06 -10.25
N ASN A 3 13.99 -19.91 -11.52
CA ASN A 3 14.72 -18.72 -12.01
C ASN A 3 13.93 -17.41 -11.67
N SER A 4 12.60 -17.48 -11.67
CA SER A 4 11.72 -16.36 -11.31
C SER A 4 11.82 -15.99 -9.83
N SER A 5 11.92 -16.97 -8.93
CA SER A 5 12.04 -16.75 -7.49
C SER A 5 13.37 -16.06 -7.14
N GLU A 6 14.49 -16.53 -7.68
CA GLU A 6 15.81 -15.92 -7.45
C GLU A 6 15.87 -14.48 -7.96
N ARG A 7 15.33 -14.23 -9.16
CA ARG A 7 15.24 -12.91 -9.76
C ARG A 7 14.39 -11.97 -8.90
N LEU A 8 13.25 -12.45 -8.39
CA LEU A 8 12.35 -11.66 -7.57
C LEU A 8 12.96 -11.33 -6.19
N ILE A 9 13.65 -12.28 -5.56
CA ILE A 9 14.34 -12.06 -4.28
C ILE A 9 15.46 -11.01 -4.45
N ARG A 10 16.28 -11.14 -5.52
CA ARG A 10 17.32 -10.15 -5.83
C ARG A 10 16.72 -8.75 -6.05
N PHE A 11 15.62 -8.68 -6.80
CA PHE A 11 14.89 -7.45 -7.02
C PHE A 11 14.46 -6.79 -5.70
N LEU A 12 13.83 -7.53 -4.79
CA LEU A 12 13.43 -6.99 -3.49
C LEU A 12 14.60 -6.50 -2.65
N LYS A 13 15.73 -7.20 -2.64
CA LYS A 13 16.94 -6.75 -1.93
C LYS A 13 17.47 -5.41 -2.46
N ILE A 14 17.38 -5.17 -3.76
CA ILE A 14 17.76 -3.88 -4.36
C ILE A 14 16.75 -2.80 -3.97
N LEU A 15 15.46 -3.13 -3.98
CA LEU A 15 14.41 -2.20 -3.55
C LEU A 15 14.53 -1.80 -2.07
N GLU A 16 15.01 -2.68 -1.19
CA GLU A 16 15.31 -2.34 0.20
C GLU A 16 16.36 -1.24 0.29
N LYS A 17 17.48 -1.41 -0.43
CA LYS A 17 18.54 -0.39 -0.48
C LYS A 17 18.04 0.94 -1.03
N ILE A 18 17.23 0.90 -2.09
CA ILE A 18 16.60 2.11 -2.65
C ILE A 18 15.70 2.75 -1.61
N TYR A 19 14.83 1.96 -0.96
CA TYR A 19 13.90 2.45 0.05
C TYR A 19 14.60 3.20 1.19
N ASP A 20 15.72 2.68 1.68
CA ASP A 20 16.48 3.29 2.78
C ASP A 20 17.03 4.67 2.40
N GLN A 21 17.35 4.89 1.13
CA GLN A 21 17.89 6.15 0.61
C GLN A 21 16.83 7.21 0.27
N LEU A 22 15.56 6.80 0.04
CA LEU A 22 14.50 7.72 -0.34
C LEU A 22 14.05 8.62 0.82
N SER A 23 13.80 9.89 0.53
CA SER A 23 13.10 10.81 1.44
C SER A 23 11.58 10.54 1.48
N GLU A 24 10.89 11.16 2.43
CA GLU A 24 9.42 11.11 2.50
C GLU A 24 8.76 11.87 1.33
N GLU A 25 9.40 12.89 0.82
CA GLU A 25 8.93 13.63 -0.36
C GLU A 25 9.00 12.78 -1.63
N GLU A 26 10.08 12.00 -1.78
CA GLU A 26 10.25 11.11 -2.92
C GLU A 26 9.32 9.89 -2.85
N ALA A 27 9.08 9.38 -1.65
CA ALA A 27 8.25 8.21 -1.39
C ALA A 27 7.24 8.48 -0.25
N PRO A 28 6.13 9.19 -0.52
CA PRO A 28 5.11 9.52 0.48
C PRO A 28 4.53 8.33 1.25
N VAL A 29 4.63 7.11 0.71
CA VAL A 29 4.27 5.89 1.44
C VAL A 29 5.04 5.74 2.78
N LYS A 30 6.22 6.36 2.92
CA LYS A 30 6.97 6.39 4.19
C LYS A 30 6.20 7.13 5.29
N MET A 31 5.58 8.27 4.97
CA MET A 31 4.69 9.00 5.86
C MET A 31 3.50 8.14 6.28
N MET A 32 2.90 7.46 5.31
CA MET A 32 1.77 6.56 5.55
C MET A 32 2.15 5.39 6.46
N ARG A 33 3.39 4.90 6.38
CA ARG A 33 3.89 3.89 7.30
C ARG A 33 4.04 4.44 8.72
N LYS A 34 4.53 5.67 8.88
CA LYS A 34 4.66 6.30 10.20
C LYS A 34 3.32 6.43 10.91
N ILE A 35 2.29 6.96 10.24
CA ILE A 35 0.98 7.18 10.87
C ILE A 35 0.27 5.88 11.23
N LYS A 36 0.44 4.84 10.42
CA LYS A 36 -0.11 3.50 10.70
C LYS A 36 0.61 2.84 11.87
N GLY A 37 1.94 3.02 11.96
CA GLY A 37 2.78 2.35 12.95
C GLY A 37 2.64 0.83 12.88
N LYS A 38 2.50 0.20 14.05
CA LYS A 38 2.14 -1.21 14.23
C LYS A 38 0.71 -1.39 14.75
N ASP A 39 -0.11 -0.35 14.72
CA ASP A 39 -1.46 -0.34 15.24
C ASP A 39 -2.46 -0.72 14.14
N PRO A 40 -3.16 -1.86 14.26
CA PRO A 40 -4.13 -2.31 13.26
C PRO A 40 -5.31 -1.34 13.06
N TYR A 41 -5.77 -0.67 14.11
CA TYR A 41 -6.83 0.34 14.02
C TYR A 41 -6.36 1.52 13.18
N ARG A 42 -5.19 2.08 13.47
CA ARG A 42 -4.62 3.18 12.69
C ARG A 42 -4.38 2.75 11.24
N ALA A 43 -3.91 1.53 11.04
CA ALA A 43 -3.70 0.97 9.70
C ALA A 43 -5.00 0.87 8.90
N LEU A 44 -6.06 0.34 9.52
CA LEU A 44 -7.37 0.18 8.89
C LEU A 44 -7.95 1.55 8.50
N ILE A 45 -8.09 2.46 9.46
CA ILE A 45 -8.69 3.77 9.21
C ILE A 45 -7.89 4.56 8.17
N THR A 46 -6.56 4.66 8.33
CA THR A 46 -5.72 5.39 7.37
C THR A 46 -5.86 4.83 5.96
N THR A 47 -5.88 3.50 5.83
CA THR A 47 -5.96 2.86 4.51
C THR A 47 -7.35 3.00 3.89
N MET A 48 -8.42 3.07 4.70
CA MET A 48 -9.76 3.39 4.22
C MET A 48 -9.89 4.83 3.72
N LEU A 49 -9.10 5.76 4.24
CA LEU A 49 -9.09 7.17 3.81
C LEU A 49 -8.31 7.40 2.51
N SER A 50 -7.29 6.58 2.21
CA SER A 50 -6.33 6.83 1.14
C SER A 50 -6.85 6.68 -0.31
N PRO A 51 -7.91 5.91 -0.67
CA PRO A 51 -8.29 5.73 -2.07
C PRO A 51 -8.56 7.05 -2.79
N ARG A 52 -7.90 7.25 -3.95
CA ARG A 52 -8.02 8.45 -4.81
C ARG A 52 -7.60 9.77 -4.15
N VAL A 53 -6.73 9.70 -3.17
CA VAL A 53 -6.19 10.86 -2.45
C VAL A 53 -4.67 10.75 -2.42
N LYS A 54 -3.99 11.88 -2.46
CA LYS A 54 -2.53 11.95 -2.28
C LYS A 54 -2.19 11.56 -0.84
N ASP A 55 -1.08 10.85 -0.66
CA ASP A 55 -0.65 10.35 0.65
C ASP A 55 -0.46 11.47 1.67
N GLU A 56 0.04 12.63 1.27
CA GLU A 56 0.28 13.79 2.15
C GLU A 56 -1.04 14.35 2.73
N ILE A 57 -2.11 14.37 1.90
CA ILE A 57 -3.42 14.82 2.35
C ILE A 57 -4.03 13.77 3.28
N THR A 58 -3.91 12.49 2.90
CA THR A 58 -4.39 11.38 3.73
C THR A 58 -3.70 11.37 5.10
N TYR A 59 -2.38 11.59 5.13
CA TYR A 59 -1.60 11.66 6.36
C TYR A 59 -2.14 12.74 7.30
N ARG A 60 -2.27 13.99 6.82
CA ARG A 60 -2.76 15.12 7.64
C ARG A 60 -4.16 14.87 8.21
N VAL A 61 -5.05 14.36 7.38
CA VAL A 61 -6.44 14.08 7.79
C VAL A 61 -6.50 12.92 8.78
N ALA A 62 -5.74 11.86 8.54
CA ALA A 62 -5.67 10.73 9.46
C ALA A 62 -5.06 11.12 10.83
N ASP A 63 -4.02 11.97 10.83
CA ASP A 63 -3.41 12.51 12.05
C ASP A 63 -4.44 13.30 12.88
N GLU A 64 -5.25 14.14 12.22
CA GLU A 64 -6.32 14.90 12.89
C GLU A 64 -7.40 13.99 13.48
N ILE A 65 -7.79 12.91 12.76
CA ILE A 65 -8.71 11.90 13.30
C ILE A 65 -8.10 11.24 14.55
N PHE A 66 -6.84 10.82 14.52
CA PHE A 66 -6.24 10.12 15.66
C PHE A 66 -5.92 10.99 16.86
N LYS A 67 -5.77 12.31 16.69
CA LYS A 67 -5.70 13.27 17.79
C LYS A 67 -7.01 13.31 18.58
N ARG A 68 -8.14 13.21 17.92
CA ARG A 68 -9.48 13.25 18.54
C ARG A 68 -9.99 11.87 18.93
N ALA A 69 -9.75 10.88 18.09
CA ALA A 69 -10.21 9.52 18.26
C ALA A 69 -9.03 8.53 18.16
N PRO A 70 -8.14 8.46 19.19
CA PRO A 70 -7.00 7.53 19.21
C PRO A 70 -7.41 6.05 19.31
N THR A 71 -8.66 5.75 19.65
CA THR A 71 -9.19 4.39 19.77
C THR A 71 -10.49 4.20 18.99
N PRO A 72 -10.87 2.95 18.63
CA PRO A 72 -12.15 2.67 17.97
C PRO A 72 -13.37 3.20 18.74
N GLU A 73 -13.34 3.08 20.09
CA GLU A 73 -14.45 3.53 20.94
C GLU A 73 -14.67 5.03 20.83
N LYS A 74 -13.58 5.81 20.75
CA LYS A 74 -13.70 7.26 20.59
C LYS A 74 -14.23 7.63 19.21
N LEU A 75 -13.75 6.95 18.15
CA LEU A 75 -14.25 7.21 16.79
C LEU A 75 -15.72 6.81 16.63
N ALA A 76 -16.15 5.69 17.23
CA ALA A 76 -17.53 5.25 17.21
C ALA A 76 -18.49 6.26 17.89
N LYS A 77 -18.01 7.00 18.91
CA LYS A 77 -18.77 8.01 19.65
C LYS A 77 -18.76 9.40 19.01
N MET A 78 -17.88 9.67 18.03
CA MET A 78 -17.86 10.97 17.35
C MET A 78 -19.12 11.19 16.53
N GLU A 79 -19.61 12.44 16.54
CA GLU A 79 -20.71 12.84 15.65
C GLU A 79 -20.26 12.79 14.18
N ILE A 80 -21.16 12.36 13.31
CA ILE A 80 -20.82 12.15 11.88
C ILE A 80 -20.42 13.46 11.21
N GLU A 81 -21.04 14.56 11.60
CA GLU A 81 -20.77 15.91 11.11
C GLU A 81 -19.35 16.38 11.49
N GLU A 82 -18.86 15.97 12.66
CA GLU A 82 -17.49 16.26 13.08
C GLU A 82 -16.49 15.48 12.23
N ILE A 83 -16.73 14.19 12.00
CA ILE A 83 -15.90 13.36 11.12
C ILE A 83 -15.89 13.95 9.71
N GLU A 84 -17.06 14.28 9.15
CA GLU A 84 -17.17 14.88 7.83
C GLU A 84 -16.39 16.18 7.69
N ARG A 85 -16.41 17.03 8.72
CA ARG A 85 -15.66 18.29 8.75
C ARG A 85 -14.16 18.05 8.66
N ILE A 86 -13.64 17.06 9.40
CA ILE A 86 -12.23 16.69 9.36
C ILE A 86 -11.86 16.11 7.98
N LEU A 87 -12.73 15.28 7.42
CA LEU A 87 -12.50 14.59 6.15
C LEU A 87 -12.77 15.46 4.90
N LYS A 88 -13.27 16.70 5.07
CA LYS A 88 -13.63 17.59 3.95
C LYS A 88 -12.54 17.74 2.86
N PRO A 89 -11.23 17.76 3.19
CA PRO A 89 -10.18 17.80 2.17
C PRO A 89 -10.08 16.55 1.27
N LEU A 90 -10.77 15.45 1.64
CA LEU A 90 -10.74 14.20 0.88
C LEU A 90 -11.89 14.15 -0.13
N GLY A 91 -11.61 13.63 -1.33
CA GLY A 91 -12.68 13.24 -2.24
C GLY A 91 -13.61 12.18 -1.62
N LEU A 92 -14.92 12.27 -1.88
CA LEU A 92 -15.95 11.37 -1.32
C LEU A 92 -15.96 11.35 0.21
N TYR A 93 -15.67 12.48 0.85
CA TYR A 93 -15.48 12.58 2.29
C TYR A 93 -16.68 12.08 3.11
N LYS A 94 -17.93 12.37 2.70
CA LYS A 94 -19.15 11.89 3.38
C LYS A 94 -19.23 10.36 3.41
N GLN A 95 -18.93 9.72 2.27
CA GLN A 95 -18.91 8.25 2.19
C GLN A 95 -17.79 7.67 3.05
N LYS A 96 -16.61 8.30 3.03
CA LYS A 96 -15.48 7.88 3.86
C LYS A 96 -15.78 8.06 5.34
N ALA A 97 -16.38 9.18 5.76
CA ALA A 97 -16.80 9.42 7.14
C ALA A 97 -17.76 8.32 7.63
N LYS A 98 -18.80 8.04 6.84
CA LYS A 98 -19.74 6.97 7.16
C LYS A 98 -19.04 5.62 7.28
N ASN A 99 -18.12 5.30 6.36
CA ASN A 99 -17.43 4.01 6.36
C ASN A 99 -16.50 3.84 7.57
N ILE A 100 -15.72 4.87 7.95
CA ILE A 100 -14.81 4.74 9.11
C ILE A 100 -15.57 4.73 10.43
N LYS A 101 -16.71 5.47 10.54
CA LYS A 101 -17.57 5.42 11.71
C LYS A 101 -18.18 4.03 11.88
N LEU A 102 -18.78 3.46 10.82
CA LEU A 102 -19.31 2.10 10.83
C LEU A 102 -18.23 1.05 11.13
N ALA A 103 -17.00 1.26 10.63
CA ALA A 103 -15.89 0.38 10.95
C ALA A 103 -15.54 0.43 12.45
N ALA A 104 -15.50 1.62 13.05
CA ALA A 104 -15.24 1.77 14.47
C ALA A 104 -16.34 1.14 15.33
N GLU A 105 -17.61 1.40 15.00
CA GLU A 105 -18.77 0.78 15.66
C GLU A 105 -18.73 -0.74 15.59
N LYS A 106 -18.40 -1.30 14.42
CA LYS A 106 -18.26 -2.76 14.22
C LYS A 106 -17.12 -3.34 15.05
N ILE A 107 -15.96 -2.66 15.11
CA ILE A 107 -14.83 -3.08 15.95
C ILE A 107 -15.25 -3.15 17.42
N VAL A 108 -15.96 -2.14 17.90
CA VAL A 108 -16.42 -2.08 19.31
C VAL A 108 -17.44 -3.16 19.59
N ASN A 109 -18.50 -3.23 18.78
CA ASN A 109 -19.67 -4.06 19.09
C ASN A 109 -19.48 -5.53 18.79
N GLU A 110 -18.77 -5.87 17.71
CA GLU A 110 -18.62 -7.26 17.24
C GLU A 110 -17.25 -7.86 17.59
N TYR A 111 -16.20 -7.04 17.69
CA TYR A 111 -14.81 -7.50 17.88
C TYR A 111 -14.18 -7.04 19.22
N LYS A 112 -14.99 -6.58 20.18
CA LYS A 112 -14.53 -6.21 21.54
C LYS A 112 -13.38 -5.18 21.52
N GLY A 113 -13.46 -4.20 20.63
CA GLY A 113 -12.45 -3.14 20.47
C GLY A 113 -11.18 -3.55 19.71
N ARG A 114 -11.09 -4.76 19.16
CA ARG A 114 -9.92 -5.26 18.41
C ARG A 114 -10.23 -5.39 16.94
N VAL A 115 -9.31 -4.97 16.09
CA VAL A 115 -9.41 -5.20 14.64
C VAL A 115 -9.24 -6.71 14.38
N PRO A 116 -10.13 -7.35 13.60
CA PRO A 116 -10.00 -8.76 13.28
C PRO A 116 -8.75 -9.04 12.44
N ASP A 117 -8.19 -10.24 12.57
CA ASP A 117 -6.91 -10.63 12.02
C ASP A 117 -7.00 -11.69 10.90
N THR A 118 -8.16 -11.80 10.27
CA THR A 118 -8.37 -12.65 9.10
C THR A 118 -8.89 -11.84 7.91
N LEU A 119 -8.54 -12.31 6.70
CA LEU A 119 -8.99 -11.65 5.47
C LEU A 119 -10.52 -11.65 5.37
N GLU A 120 -11.13 -12.78 5.70
CA GLU A 120 -12.59 -12.96 5.63
C GLU A 120 -13.33 -11.95 6.51
N GLU A 121 -12.90 -11.79 7.76
CA GLU A 121 -13.52 -10.85 8.69
C GLU A 121 -13.29 -9.39 8.28
N LEU A 122 -12.11 -9.04 7.80
CA LEU A 122 -11.82 -7.69 7.31
C LEU A 122 -12.64 -7.33 6.08
N LEU A 123 -12.95 -8.27 5.22
CA LEU A 123 -13.81 -8.04 4.04
C LEU A 123 -15.28 -7.74 4.40
N LYS A 124 -15.73 -8.03 5.61
CA LYS A 124 -17.07 -7.67 6.11
C LYS A 124 -17.21 -6.18 6.47
N PHE A 125 -16.10 -5.44 6.47
CA PHE A 125 -16.12 -4.00 6.73
C PHE A 125 -16.48 -3.23 5.46
N ARG A 126 -17.45 -2.34 5.56
CA ARG A 126 -17.88 -1.53 4.41
C ARG A 126 -16.74 -0.64 3.91
N GLY A 127 -16.43 -0.77 2.63
CA GLY A 127 -15.34 -0.01 2.01
C GLY A 127 -13.95 -0.63 2.18
N VAL A 128 -13.86 -1.82 2.80
CA VAL A 128 -12.63 -2.60 2.89
C VAL A 128 -12.64 -3.68 1.80
N GLY A 129 -11.77 -3.54 0.83
CA GLY A 129 -11.49 -4.57 -0.16
C GLY A 129 -10.19 -5.32 0.17
N ARG A 130 -9.88 -6.34 -0.64
CA ARG A 130 -8.72 -7.23 -0.44
C ARG A 130 -7.40 -6.48 -0.23
N LYS A 131 -7.15 -5.41 -1.00
CA LYS A 131 -5.94 -4.58 -0.82
C LYS A 131 -5.85 -3.99 0.59
N ILE A 132 -6.94 -3.39 1.09
CA ILE A 132 -6.96 -2.76 2.42
C ILE A 132 -6.78 -3.83 3.50
N ALA A 133 -7.50 -4.94 3.40
CA ALA A 133 -7.40 -6.05 4.32
C ALA A 133 -5.96 -6.60 4.40
N ASN A 134 -5.32 -6.84 3.26
CA ASN A 134 -3.95 -7.34 3.21
C ASN A 134 -2.93 -6.34 3.78
N ILE A 135 -3.13 -5.02 3.64
CA ILE A 135 -2.27 -4.03 4.30
C ILE A 135 -2.41 -4.14 5.83
N VAL A 136 -3.63 -4.25 6.33
CA VAL A 136 -3.89 -4.39 7.78
C VAL A 136 -3.26 -5.68 8.32
N LEU A 137 -3.50 -6.80 7.66
CA LEU A 137 -2.91 -8.10 8.01
C LEU A 137 -1.39 -8.06 8.04
N SER A 138 -0.77 -7.45 7.02
CA SER A 138 0.68 -7.28 6.94
C SER A 138 1.24 -6.47 8.13
N ILE A 139 0.54 -5.43 8.58
CA ILE A 139 0.92 -4.63 9.75
C ILE A 139 0.78 -5.43 11.05
N MET A 140 -0.18 -6.34 11.12
CA MET A 140 -0.37 -7.28 12.22
C MET A 140 0.66 -8.43 12.22
N GLY A 141 1.58 -8.47 11.25
CA GLY A 141 2.55 -9.56 11.10
C GLY A 141 1.96 -10.86 10.52
N LYS A 142 0.73 -10.78 9.98
CA LYS A 142 0.11 -11.93 9.30
C LYS A 142 0.65 -12.07 7.89
N PRO A 143 0.71 -13.31 7.35
CA PRO A 143 1.21 -13.57 6.00
C PRO A 143 0.24 -13.04 4.94
N ALA A 144 0.49 -11.82 4.46
CA ALA A 144 -0.33 -11.16 3.44
C ALA A 144 0.52 -10.26 2.54
N ILE A 145 0.18 -10.22 1.25
CA ILE A 145 0.76 -9.30 0.27
C ILE A 145 -0.35 -8.43 -0.29
N ALA A 146 -0.26 -7.12 -0.06
CA ALA A 146 -1.19 -6.17 -0.67
C ALA A 146 -0.72 -5.80 -2.08
N VAL A 147 -1.57 -6.03 -3.07
CA VAL A 147 -1.30 -5.63 -4.46
C VAL A 147 -2.13 -4.39 -4.80
N ASP A 148 -1.44 -3.28 -5.00
CA ASP A 148 -2.03 -2.05 -5.50
C ASP A 148 -1.64 -1.78 -6.96
N THR A 149 -1.99 -0.61 -7.47
CA THR A 149 -1.66 -0.21 -8.84
C THR A 149 -0.15 -0.12 -9.10
N HIS A 150 0.67 0.20 -8.09
CA HIS A 150 2.12 0.23 -8.23
C HIS A 150 2.68 -1.19 -8.32
N VAL A 151 2.31 -2.05 -7.37
CA VAL A 151 2.73 -3.46 -7.36
C VAL A 151 2.31 -4.15 -8.67
N TYR A 152 1.03 -4.02 -9.04
CA TYR A 152 0.50 -4.64 -10.25
C TYR A 152 1.26 -4.20 -11.51
N ARG A 153 1.41 -2.88 -11.71
CA ARG A 153 2.12 -2.31 -12.85
C ARG A 153 3.58 -2.75 -12.91
N ILE A 154 4.28 -2.73 -11.78
CA ILE A 154 5.71 -3.07 -11.76
C ILE A 154 5.91 -4.54 -12.08
N ILE A 155 5.15 -5.43 -11.47
CA ILE A 155 5.30 -6.87 -11.67
C ILE A 155 4.87 -7.29 -13.09
N LYS A 156 3.71 -6.80 -13.56
CA LYS A 156 3.15 -7.18 -14.87
C LYS A 156 3.79 -6.42 -16.01
N ASP A 157 3.72 -5.08 -15.97
CA ASP A 157 3.98 -4.26 -17.16
C ASP A 157 5.44 -3.83 -17.30
N ARG A 158 6.16 -3.71 -16.17
CA ARG A 158 7.54 -3.22 -16.16
C ARG A 158 8.55 -4.36 -16.14
N TRP A 159 8.41 -5.26 -15.17
CA TRP A 159 9.31 -6.39 -15.01
C TRP A 159 8.87 -7.64 -15.76
N LYS A 160 7.63 -7.65 -16.27
CA LYS A 160 7.05 -8.74 -17.07
C LYS A 160 7.23 -10.11 -16.40
N LEU A 161 7.12 -10.15 -15.08
CA LEU A 161 7.25 -11.39 -14.31
C LEU A 161 5.99 -12.24 -14.39
N LEU A 162 4.83 -11.63 -14.67
CA LEU A 162 3.55 -12.30 -14.87
C LEU A 162 2.72 -11.53 -15.92
N GLU A 163 3.10 -11.61 -17.19
CA GLU A 163 2.47 -10.86 -18.28
C GLU A 163 0.98 -11.22 -18.48
N ASN A 164 0.61 -12.47 -18.22
CA ASN A 164 -0.75 -12.97 -18.40
C ASN A 164 -1.68 -12.69 -17.20
N ALA A 165 -1.24 -11.95 -16.18
CA ALA A 165 -2.08 -11.60 -15.05
C ALA A 165 -3.36 -10.88 -15.50
N LYS A 166 -4.52 -11.38 -15.07
CA LYS A 166 -5.83 -10.79 -15.35
C LYS A 166 -6.23 -9.75 -14.32
N GLY A 167 -5.62 -9.79 -13.13
CA GLY A 167 -5.93 -8.87 -12.06
C GLY A 167 -4.95 -8.93 -10.88
N PRO A 168 -5.16 -8.09 -9.85
CA PRO A 168 -4.29 -8.04 -8.67
C PRO A 168 -4.17 -9.36 -7.92
N ILE A 169 -5.20 -10.20 -7.95
CA ILE A 169 -5.21 -11.51 -7.25
C ILE A 169 -4.19 -12.46 -7.88
N ASP A 170 -4.02 -12.43 -9.20
CA ASP A 170 -3.04 -13.28 -9.87
C ASP A 170 -1.62 -12.87 -9.48
N VAL A 171 -1.37 -11.55 -9.39
CA VAL A 171 -0.08 -11.02 -8.94
C VAL A 171 0.16 -11.35 -7.47
N GLU A 172 -0.85 -11.25 -6.61
CA GLU A 172 -0.75 -11.64 -5.19
C GLU A 172 -0.33 -13.11 -5.07
N ARG A 173 -1.03 -14.02 -5.75
CA ARG A 173 -0.72 -15.46 -5.75
C ARG A 173 0.68 -15.72 -6.26
N PHE A 174 1.05 -15.15 -7.40
CA PHE A 174 2.40 -15.28 -7.97
C PHE A 174 3.49 -14.85 -6.98
N LEU A 175 3.30 -13.71 -6.30
CA LEU A 175 4.26 -13.22 -5.32
C LEU A 175 4.36 -14.16 -4.11
N MET A 176 3.23 -14.69 -3.63
CA MET A 176 3.20 -15.65 -2.52
C MET A 176 3.89 -16.98 -2.88
N GLU A 177 3.74 -17.46 -4.10
CA GLU A 177 4.36 -18.71 -4.58
C GLU A 177 5.87 -18.58 -4.81
N ASN A 178 6.37 -17.37 -5.10
CA ASN A 178 7.75 -17.13 -5.52
C ASN A 178 8.60 -16.39 -4.47
N LEU A 179 8.03 -15.96 -3.36
CA LEU A 179 8.74 -15.24 -2.31
C LEU A 179 8.66 -15.99 -0.98
N PRO A 180 9.75 -16.00 -0.19
CA PRO A 180 9.71 -16.46 1.19
C PRO A 180 8.70 -15.66 2.01
N GLN A 181 7.91 -16.34 2.86
CA GLN A 181 6.80 -15.75 3.62
C GLN A 181 7.25 -14.58 4.50
N GLU A 182 8.44 -14.64 5.07
CA GLU A 182 9.02 -13.57 5.89
C GLU A 182 9.24 -12.24 5.14
N THR A 183 9.21 -12.27 3.81
CA THR A 183 9.34 -11.07 2.98
C THR A 183 8.01 -10.40 2.65
N TRP A 184 6.88 -11.10 2.81
CA TRP A 184 5.58 -10.65 2.30
C TRP A 184 5.15 -9.31 2.88
N GLY A 185 5.37 -9.08 4.18
CA GLY A 185 4.98 -7.85 4.87
C GLY A 185 5.64 -6.57 4.33
N LYS A 186 6.76 -6.68 3.61
CA LYS A 186 7.49 -5.53 3.05
C LYS A 186 7.28 -5.31 1.55
N VAL A 187 6.76 -6.30 0.82
CA VAL A 187 6.62 -6.26 -0.65
C VAL A 187 5.86 -5.03 -1.13
N ASN A 188 4.66 -4.78 -0.57
CA ASN A 188 3.86 -3.62 -0.95
C ASN A 188 4.60 -2.31 -0.71
N LEU A 189 5.15 -2.13 0.49
CA LEU A 189 5.88 -0.91 0.88
C LEU A 189 7.04 -0.59 -0.08
N LEU A 190 7.87 -1.58 -0.38
CA LEU A 190 9.04 -1.42 -1.24
C LEU A 190 8.65 -1.08 -2.68
N LEU A 191 7.69 -1.81 -3.24
CA LEU A 191 7.22 -1.59 -4.61
C LEU A 191 6.47 -0.26 -4.76
N VAL A 192 5.70 0.14 -3.76
CA VAL A 192 5.03 1.46 -3.76
C VAL A 192 6.05 2.58 -3.69
N ALA A 193 7.02 2.51 -2.78
CA ALA A 193 8.08 3.53 -2.67
C ALA A 193 8.87 3.66 -3.98
N PHE A 194 9.30 2.55 -4.55
CA PHE A 194 9.97 2.52 -5.84
C PHE A 194 9.08 3.09 -6.98
N GLY A 195 7.80 2.74 -6.97
CA GLY A 195 6.81 3.22 -7.94
C GLY A 195 6.48 4.71 -7.82
N GLN A 196 6.60 5.28 -6.63
CA GLN A 196 6.42 6.71 -6.37
C GLN A 196 7.66 7.52 -6.76
N ALA A 197 8.83 7.04 -6.37
CA ALA A 197 10.09 7.77 -6.55
C ALA A 197 10.69 7.61 -7.96
N ILE A 198 10.81 6.38 -8.45
CA ILE A 198 11.60 6.03 -9.65
C ILE A 198 10.71 5.48 -10.76
N CYS A 199 10.07 4.33 -10.55
CA CYS A 199 9.30 3.64 -11.58
C CYS A 199 7.86 4.20 -11.68
N LYS A 200 7.76 5.50 -11.99
CA LYS A 200 6.49 6.22 -12.10
C LYS A 200 5.61 5.68 -13.23
N PRO A 201 4.27 5.78 -13.13
CA PRO A 201 3.36 5.33 -14.20
C PRO A 201 3.62 6.09 -15.51
N GLN A 202 3.76 7.40 -15.42
CA GLN A 202 4.19 8.26 -16.53
C GLN A 202 5.61 8.75 -16.27
N LYS A 203 6.43 8.83 -17.33
CA LYS A 203 7.81 9.32 -17.30
C LYS A 203 8.63 8.68 -16.15
N PRO A 204 8.83 7.35 -16.16
CA PRO A 204 9.68 6.71 -15.16
C PRO A 204 11.11 7.24 -15.28
N ARG A 205 11.76 7.46 -14.14
CA ARG A 205 13.13 7.99 -14.03
C ARG A 205 14.16 6.88 -14.28
N CYS A 206 14.16 6.33 -15.49
CA CYS A 206 15.03 5.22 -15.84
C CYS A 206 16.52 5.61 -15.84
N GLU A 207 16.83 6.88 -16.02
CA GLU A 207 18.20 7.43 -16.02
C GLU A 207 18.92 7.27 -14.68
N ILE A 208 18.17 7.20 -13.58
CA ILE A 208 18.71 6.99 -12.22
C ILE A 208 18.36 5.62 -11.66
N CYS A 209 17.65 4.77 -12.42
CA CYS A 209 17.20 3.48 -11.93
C CYS A 209 18.36 2.46 -11.96
N PRO A 210 18.76 1.88 -10.82
CA PRO A 210 19.87 0.90 -10.78
C PRO A 210 19.49 -0.47 -11.35
N LEU A 211 18.25 -0.63 -11.84
CA LEU A 211 17.69 -1.89 -12.31
C LEU A 211 17.51 -1.94 -13.84
N THR A 212 18.04 -0.95 -14.58
CA THR A 212 17.85 -0.83 -16.03
C THR A 212 18.41 -2.01 -16.82
N ASP A 213 19.53 -2.58 -16.39
CA ASP A 213 20.20 -3.68 -17.12
C ASP A 213 19.34 -4.97 -17.14
N GLU A 214 18.49 -5.15 -16.14
CA GLU A 214 17.62 -6.33 -16.03
C GLU A 214 16.14 -6.02 -16.33
N CYS A 215 15.81 -4.76 -16.65
CA CYS A 215 14.43 -4.32 -16.82
C CYS A 215 13.92 -4.54 -18.24
N PRO A 216 12.97 -5.48 -18.49
CA PRO A 216 12.41 -5.72 -19.82
C PRO A 216 11.72 -4.50 -20.42
N TYR A 217 11.08 -3.68 -19.60
CA TYR A 217 10.45 -2.44 -20.05
C TYR A 217 11.48 -1.43 -20.60
N TYR A 218 12.62 -1.29 -19.93
CA TYR A 218 13.68 -0.41 -20.41
C TYR A 218 14.30 -0.94 -21.70
N SER A 219 14.56 -2.22 -21.79
CA SER A 219 15.10 -2.87 -23.00
C SER A 219 14.14 -2.77 -24.19
N SER A 220 12.81 -2.84 -23.96
CA SER A 220 11.81 -2.77 -25.04
C SER A 220 11.61 -1.37 -25.60
N LYS A 221 11.98 -0.31 -24.86
CA LYS A 221 11.92 1.07 -25.35
C LYS A 221 13.00 1.42 -26.37
N GLY A 222 13.80 0.43 -26.74
CA GLY A 222 14.98 0.61 -27.57
C GLY A 222 16.06 1.37 -26.78
N LYS A 223 17.33 1.03 -26.96
CA LYS A 223 18.49 1.74 -26.41
C LYS A 223 18.56 3.18 -26.96
N GLY A 224 17.46 3.91 -26.78
CA GLY A 224 17.33 5.31 -27.11
C GLY A 224 18.12 6.10 -26.09
N VAL A 225 19.35 6.43 -26.48
CA VAL A 225 20.18 7.49 -25.91
C VAL A 225 20.84 7.15 -24.57
N ARG A 226 21.85 6.30 -24.58
CA ARG A 226 23.08 6.66 -23.87
C ARG A 226 23.65 7.89 -24.58
N LYS A 227 23.20 9.09 -24.27
CA LYS A 227 23.99 10.28 -24.50
C LYS A 227 25.08 10.28 -23.43
N GLY A 228 26.28 9.91 -23.89
CA GLY A 228 27.49 10.07 -23.09
C GLY A 228 27.73 11.57 -22.85
N LYS A 229 28.25 11.83 -21.79
CA LYS A 229 29.43 12.57 -21.30
C LYS A 229 29.17 13.05 -19.89
#